data_732cbe1cab44a1244d8fed3b7c996202
#
_entry.id   732cbe1cab44a1244d8fed3b7c996202
#
_cell.length_a   1.000
_cell.length_b   1.000
_cell.length_c   1.000
_cell.angle_alpha   90.00
_cell.angle_beta   90.00
_cell.angle_gamma   90.00
#
_symmetry.space_group_name_H-M   'P 1'
#
loop_
_entity.id
_entity.type
_entity.pdbx_description
1 polymer ?
#
loop_
_entity_poly.entity_id
_entity_poly.type
_entity_poly.pdbx_seq_one_letter_code
_entity_poly.pdbx_strand_id
1 'polypeptide(L)'
;MAFYYDEPAHTFSEYLLVPGYSSEKCIPANVDLRTPLVKYKKGEEPAITMNIPMVSAIMQAVSGEKLAVALSKEGGVSFIYGSQSVEDEAAMVARVKGYRAGFVSSDSNIRPDSTLADILALKERTGHSTVAVTSDGTANGKLEGIVTSRDYRPSRMSMDAKVRDFMTPIDKMVYAPKDTTLQQANDIIWEKKLNTLPIVDDDGRMLYMVFRKDYATHKEYPLELLDSKKRHIVGAGINTRDYAERVPALIDAGVDVLCIDSSEGYSAWQK
;
A
#
# COMPACT_ATOMS: atom_id res chain seq x y z
N MET A 1 -23.87 2.24 43.90
CA MET A 1 -23.69 3.51 44.60
C MET A 1 -22.99 4.43 43.65
N ALA A 2 -23.50 5.64 43.38
CA ALA A 2 -22.82 6.59 42.52
C ALA A 2 -21.55 7.11 43.21
N PHE A 3 -20.48 7.27 42.46
CA PHE A 3 -19.22 7.84 42.92
C PHE A 3 -19.00 9.17 42.20
N TYR A 4 -18.61 10.19 42.95
CA TYR A 4 -18.39 11.53 42.42
C TYR A 4 -16.93 11.93 42.69
N TYR A 5 -16.31 12.55 41.70
CA TYR A 5 -15.00 13.19 41.82
C TYR A 5 -15.18 14.68 42.13
N ASP A 6 -14.44 15.19 43.06
CA ASP A 6 -14.49 16.62 43.41
C ASP A 6 -13.69 17.51 42.44
N GLU A 7 -12.74 16.91 41.76
CA GLU A 7 -11.93 17.62 40.74
C GLU A 7 -12.62 17.60 39.36
N PRO A 8 -12.60 18.72 38.62
CA PRO A 8 -13.15 18.76 37.26
C PRO A 8 -12.34 17.87 36.32
N ALA A 9 -13.03 17.14 35.44
CA ALA A 9 -12.40 16.46 34.32
C ALA A 9 -12.18 17.44 33.18
N HIS A 10 -11.08 17.31 32.46
CA HIS A 10 -10.67 18.18 31.37
C HIS A 10 -10.57 17.43 30.05
N THR A 11 -10.84 18.11 28.94
CA THR A 11 -10.54 17.63 27.61
C THR A 11 -9.20 18.21 27.12
N PHE A 12 -8.60 17.59 26.10
CA PHE A 12 -7.33 18.07 25.54
C PHE A 12 -7.41 19.51 25.03
N SER A 13 -8.57 19.97 24.59
CA SER A 13 -8.78 21.35 24.11
C SER A 13 -8.67 22.41 25.22
N GLU A 14 -8.71 22.01 26.47
CA GLU A 14 -8.58 22.93 27.63
C GLU A 14 -7.12 23.11 28.08
N TYR A 15 -6.18 22.39 27.47
CA TYR A 15 -4.76 22.49 27.79
C TYR A 15 -4.00 23.27 26.73
N LEU A 16 -3.08 24.10 27.18
CA LEU A 16 -2.11 24.79 26.33
C LEU A 16 -0.70 24.34 26.72
N LEU A 17 0.17 24.23 25.73
CA LEU A 17 1.59 24.00 25.98
C LEU A 17 2.21 25.25 26.62
N VAL A 18 2.93 25.03 27.71
CA VAL A 18 3.71 26.10 28.34
C VAL A 18 4.91 26.41 27.42
N PRO A 19 5.11 27.65 26.99
CA PRO A 19 6.27 28.02 26.18
C PRO A 19 7.56 27.76 26.92
N GLY A 20 8.49 27.02 26.24
CA GLY A 20 9.84 26.82 26.75
C GLY A 20 10.83 27.83 26.22
N TYR A 21 12.07 27.75 26.67
CA TYR A 21 13.17 28.58 26.14
C TYR A 21 13.49 28.19 24.71
N SER A 22 13.50 29.13 23.80
CA SER A 22 13.92 28.98 22.40
C SER A 22 15.24 29.71 22.16
N SER A 23 16.15 29.04 21.46
CA SER A 23 17.43 29.61 21.03
C SER A 23 17.54 29.62 19.51
N GLU A 24 18.60 30.20 18.97
CA GLU A 24 18.95 30.17 17.53
C GLU A 24 19.11 28.72 16.97
N LYS A 25 19.29 27.71 17.85
CA LYS A 25 19.36 26.30 17.48
C LYS A 25 17.99 25.66 17.29
N CYS A 26 16.90 26.32 17.76
CA CYS A 26 15.52 25.81 17.64
C CYS A 26 14.93 26.15 16.27
N ILE A 27 15.60 25.69 15.21
CA ILE A 27 15.13 25.82 13.83
C ILE A 27 14.66 24.46 13.29
N PRO A 28 13.72 24.43 12.32
CA PRO A 28 13.16 23.16 11.79
C PRO A 28 14.21 22.15 11.33
N ALA A 29 15.33 22.60 10.78
CA ALA A 29 16.43 21.74 10.32
C ALA A 29 17.11 20.94 11.46
N ASN A 30 17.00 21.39 12.70
CA ASN A 30 17.59 20.75 13.87
C ASN A 30 16.58 19.90 14.65
N VAL A 31 15.32 19.84 14.20
CA VAL A 31 14.27 19.06 14.87
C VAL A 31 14.28 17.63 14.35
N ASP A 32 14.44 16.66 15.25
CA ASP A 32 14.29 15.25 14.97
C ASP A 32 12.88 14.81 15.45
N LEU A 33 12.05 14.33 14.52
CA LEU A 33 10.68 13.89 14.80
C LEU A 33 10.60 12.38 15.06
N ARG A 34 11.71 11.65 14.99
CA ARG A 34 11.70 10.20 15.24
C ARG A 34 11.23 9.90 16.65
N THR A 35 10.31 8.94 16.75
CA THR A 35 9.70 8.58 18.02
C THR A 35 9.39 7.07 18.07
N PRO A 36 9.58 6.43 19.24
CA PRO A 36 9.21 5.03 19.41
C PRO A 36 7.68 4.86 19.31
N LEU A 37 7.25 3.85 18.57
CA LEU A 37 5.82 3.48 18.50
C LEU A 37 5.44 2.52 19.62
N VAL A 38 6.35 1.67 20.04
CA VAL A 38 6.10 0.62 21.05
C VAL A 38 6.92 0.85 22.32
N LYS A 39 6.40 0.31 23.44
CA LYS A 39 7.08 0.42 24.74
C LYS A 39 8.46 -0.25 24.67
N TYR A 40 9.44 0.38 25.25
CA TYR A 40 10.81 -0.13 25.38
C TYR A 40 11.38 0.20 26.76
N LYS A 41 12.43 -0.48 27.18
CA LYS A 41 13.14 -0.20 28.42
C LYS A 41 14.23 0.84 28.16
N LYS A 42 14.55 1.65 29.19
CA LYS A 42 15.63 2.64 29.11
C LYS A 42 16.97 1.93 28.82
N GLY A 43 17.62 2.35 27.75
CA GLY A 43 18.88 1.77 27.28
C GLY A 43 18.74 0.67 26.23
N GLU A 44 17.53 0.30 25.84
CA GLU A 44 17.23 -0.60 24.74
C GLU A 44 16.72 0.22 23.54
N GLU A 45 16.98 -0.25 22.32
CA GLU A 45 16.38 0.32 21.12
C GLU A 45 14.92 -0.14 21.03
N PRO A 46 13.97 0.76 20.71
CA PRO A 46 12.58 0.37 20.47
C PRO A 46 12.46 -0.54 19.26
N ALA A 47 11.59 -1.54 19.33
CA ALA A 47 11.36 -2.48 18.22
C ALA A 47 10.84 -1.79 16.96
N ILE A 48 10.06 -0.72 17.12
CA ILE A 48 9.55 0.11 16.01
C ILE A 48 9.74 1.58 16.36
N THR A 49 10.47 2.30 15.49
CA THR A 49 10.63 3.76 15.56
C THR A 49 10.01 4.37 14.31
N MET A 50 9.08 5.31 14.49
CA MET A 50 8.50 6.10 13.40
C MET A 50 9.43 7.26 13.03
N ASN A 51 9.40 7.69 11.78
CA ASN A 51 10.16 8.85 11.31
C ASN A 51 9.43 10.17 11.58
N ILE A 52 8.09 10.13 11.70
CA ILE A 52 7.25 11.23 12.20
C ILE A 52 6.26 10.70 13.24
N PRO A 53 5.86 11.49 14.25
CA PRO A 53 4.97 11.06 15.34
C PRO A 53 3.49 11.09 14.90
N MET A 54 3.16 10.36 13.81
CA MET A 54 1.80 10.35 13.26
C MET A 54 1.32 8.92 13.06
N VAL A 55 0.17 8.62 13.64
CA VAL A 55 -0.56 7.37 13.46
C VAL A 55 -2.00 7.64 13.04
N SER A 56 -2.62 6.71 12.31
CA SER A 56 -4.02 6.85 11.94
C SER A 56 -4.93 6.21 13.00
N ALA A 57 -6.15 6.75 13.14
CA ALA A 57 -7.19 6.17 13.97
C ALA A 57 -7.72 4.87 13.35
N ILE A 58 -8.05 3.87 14.19
CA ILE A 58 -8.56 2.55 13.75
C ILE A 58 -10.04 2.67 13.36
N MET A 59 -10.30 3.34 12.25
CA MET A 59 -11.67 3.65 11.80
C MET A 59 -11.83 3.30 10.32
N GLN A 60 -12.94 2.66 9.97
CA GLN A 60 -13.24 2.25 8.60
C GLN A 60 -13.17 3.41 7.59
N ALA A 61 -13.67 4.58 7.97
CA ALA A 61 -13.64 5.77 7.12
C ALA A 61 -12.25 6.40 6.96
N VAL A 62 -11.26 5.97 7.75
CA VAL A 62 -9.93 6.58 7.82
C VAL A 62 -8.86 5.62 7.35
N SER A 63 -8.74 4.44 7.98
CA SER A 63 -7.54 3.62 7.98
C SER A 63 -7.65 2.37 7.10
N GLY A 64 -7.87 2.58 5.80
CA GLY A 64 -7.72 1.52 4.80
C GLY A 64 -6.30 1.45 4.22
N GLU A 65 -6.08 0.50 3.31
CA GLU A 65 -4.78 0.23 2.68
C GLU A 65 -4.15 1.45 1.98
N LYS A 66 -4.98 2.30 1.35
CA LYS A 66 -4.50 3.50 0.65
C LYS A 66 -3.85 4.50 1.60
N LEU A 67 -4.49 4.75 2.76
CA LEU A 67 -3.91 5.62 3.77
C LEU A 67 -2.69 4.98 4.41
N ALA A 68 -2.69 3.65 4.63
CA ALA A 68 -1.55 2.95 5.21
C ALA A 68 -0.30 3.13 4.36
N VAL A 69 -0.40 2.96 3.05
CA VAL A 69 0.70 3.22 2.11
C VAL A 69 1.10 4.69 2.12
N ALA A 70 0.14 5.62 2.05
CA ALA A 70 0.42 7.05 2.01
C ALA A 70 1.13 7.54 3.29
N LEU A 71 0.62 7.12 4.46
CA LEU A 71 1.19 7.54 5.75
C LEU A 71 2.59 6.92 5.98
N SER A 72 2.80 5.66 5.57
CA SER A 72 4.13 5.04 5.64
C SER A 72 5.15 5.74 4.75
N LYS A 73 4.75 6.25 3.58
CA LYS A 73 5.61 7.08 2.72
C LYS A 73 6.06 8.36 3.41
N GLU A 74 5.22 8.96 4.22
CA GLU A 74 5.54 10.17 4.99
C GLU A 74 6.26 9.86 6.30
N GLY A 75 6.44 8.59 6.66
CA GLY A 75 7.20 8.17 7.85
C GLY A 75 6.35 7.85 9.09
N GLY A 76 5.04 7.83 8.97
CA GLY A 76 4.09 7.44 10.02
C GLY A 76 3.61 6.00 9.90
N VAL A 77 2.65 5.61 10.74
CA VAL A 77 2.05 4.25 10.76
C VAL A 77 0.54 4.33 10.74
N SER A 78 -0.08 3.58 9.84
CA SER A 78 -1.53 3.39 9.85
C SER A 78 -1.90 2.06 10.50
N PHE A 79 -3.01 2.08 11.26
CA PHE A 79 -3.61 0.88 11.83
C PHE A 79 -4.87 0.52 11.04
N ILE A 80 -4.83 -0.55 10.28
CA ILE A 80 -5.98 -1.04 9.50
C ILE A 80 -7.15 -1.32 10.44
N TYR A 81 -8.36 -0.92 10.05
CA TYR A 81 -9.53 -1.06 10.90
C TYR A 81 -10.00 -2.52 11.03
N GLY A 82 -10.33 -2.93 12.28
CA GLY A 82 -10.80 -4.27 12.62
C GLY A 82 -12.31 -4.50 12.44
N SER A 83 -13.11 -3.48 12.07
CA SER A 83 -14.57 -3.60 11.86
C SER A 83 -14.92 -4.20 10.51
N GLN A 84 -14.31 -5.34 10.19
CA GLN A 84 -14.48 -6.12 8.95
C GLN A 84 -14.17 -7.60 9.23
N SER A 85 -14.31 -8.47 8.22
CA SER A 85 -13.93 -9.88 8.37
C SER A 85 -12.42 -10.04 8.64
N VAL A 86 -12.03 -11.16 9.22
CA VAL A 86 -10.62 -11.49 9.47
C VAL A 86 -9.85 -11.57 8.16
N GLU A 87 -10.47 -12.18 7.15
CA GLU A 87 -9.89 -12.37 5.82
C GLU A 87 -9.67 -11.04 5.11
N ASP A 88 -10.64 -10.13 5.17
CA ASP A 88 -10.54 -8.82 4.49
C ASP A 88 -9.45 -7.95 5.13
N GLU A 89 -9.37 -7.94 6.46
CA GLU A 89 -8.32 -7.19 7.16
C GLU A 89 -6.92 -7.76 6.87
N ALA A 90 -6.76 -9.08 6.96
CA ALA A 90 -5.52 -9.76 6.63
C ALA A 90 -5.10 -9.50 5.17
N ALA A 91 -6.07 -9.51 4.24
CA ALA A 91 -5.82 -9.18 2.85
C ALA A 91 -5.38 -7.72 2.67
N MET A 92 -5.97 -6.75 3.40
CA MET A 92 -5.51 -5.35 3.38
C MET A 92 -4.07 -5.22 3.90
N VAL A 93 -3.75 -5.86 5.03
CA VAL A 93 -2.39 -5.89 5.57
C VAL A 93 -1.42 -6.48 4.55
N ALA A 94 -1.75 -7.62 3.96
CA ALA A 94 -0.91 -8.26 2.94
C ALA A 94 -0.67 -7.36 1.72
N ARG A 95 -1.68 -6.59 1.27
CA ARG A 95 -1.52 -5.63 0.18
C ARG A 95 -0.59 -4.46 0.55
N VAL A 96 -0.67 -3.94 1.78
CA VAL A 96 0.27 -2.92 2.28
C VAL A 96 1.68 -3.47 2.35
N LYS A 97 1.86 -4.69 2.89
CA LYS A 97 3.17 -5.35 2.96
C LYS A 97 3.72 -5.73 1.58
N GLY A 98 2.85 -6.05 0.64
CA GLY A 98 3.21 -6.33 -0.75
C GLY A 98 3.46 -5.09 -1.60
N TYR A 99 3.13 -3.90 -1.09
CA TYR A 99 3.40 -2.66 -1.81
C TYR A 99 4.91 -2.47 -2.00
N ARG A 100 5.29 -2.27 -3.26
CA ARG A 100 6.67 -1.95 -3.63
C ARG A 100 6.65 -0.63 -4.40
N ALA A 101 7.37 0.36 -3.91
CA ALA A 101 7.45 1.65 -4.57
C ALA A 101 7.88 1.48 -6.04
N GLY A 102 7.11 2.05 -6.95
CA GLY A 102 7.31 1.89 -8.39
C GLY A 102 6.83 0.56 -9.00
N PHE A 103 6.39 -0.41 -8.18
CA PHE A 103 5.79 -1.66 -8.63
C PHE A 103 4.29 -1.64 -8.33
N VAL A 104 3.47 -1.57 -9.36
CA VAL A 104 2.02 -1.41 -9.26
C VAL A 104 1.33 -2.72 -9.61
N SER A 105 0.45 -3.22 -8.74
CA SER A 105 -0.47 -4.28 -9.14
C SER A 105 -1.45 -3.72 -10.17
N SER A 106 -1.60 -4.39 -11.31
CA SER A 106 -2.47 -3.90 -12.38
C SER A 106 -3.95 -4.06 -12.01
N ASP A 107 -4.71 -2.98 -12.10
CA ASP A 107 -6.16 -2.96 -12.03
C ASP A 107 -6.83 -2.98 -13.41
N SER A 108 -6.02 -2.96 -14.46
CA SER A 108 -6.42 -2.90 -15.85
C SER A 108 -5.94 -4.15 -16.60
N ASN A 109 -6.70 -5.24 -16.44
CA ASN A 109 -6.39 -6.54 -17.01
C ASN A 109 -7.57 -7.03 -17.84
N ILE A 110 -7.28 -7.77 -18.93
CA ILE A 110 -8.28 -8.28 -19.85
C ILE A 110 -7.84 -9.63 -20.44
N ARG A 111 -8.80 -10.40 -20.95
CA ARG A 111 -8.52 -11.66 -21.66
C ARG A 111 -8.20 -11.43 -23.15
N PRO A 112 -7.44 -12.32 -23.79
CA PRO A 112 -7.21 -12.24 -25.23
C PRO A 112 -8.49 -12.31 -26.09
N ASP A 113 -9.51 -13.01 -25.58
CA ASP A 113 -10.80 -13.18 -26.25
C ASP A 113 -11.78 -12.01 -26.07
N SER A 114 -11.46 -11.06 -25.21
CA SER A 114 -12.23 -9.83 -25.03
C SER A 114 -12.20 -8.97 -26.28
N THR A 115 -13.05 -7.94 -26.32
CA THR A 115 -13.25 -7.11 -27.49
C THR A 115 -12.67 -5.71 -27.31
N LEU A 116 -12.61 -4.94 -28.42
CA LEU A 116 -12.26 -3.52 -28.37
C LEU A 116 -13.26 -2.73 -27.50
N ALA A 117 -14.54 -3.08 -27.53
CA ALA A 117 -15.55 -2.46 -26.66
C ALA A 117 -15.22 -2.65 -25.19
N ASP A 118 -14.75 -3.85 -24.78
CA ASP A 118 -14.34 -4.15 -23.41
C ASP A 118 -13.11 -3.33 -22.99
N ILE A 119 -12.14 -3.12 -23.90
CA ILE A 119 -10.97 -2.24 -23.65
C ILE A 119 -11.42 -0.81 -23.38
N LEU A 120 -12.36 -0.28 -24.17
CA LEU A 120 -12.85 1.09 -23.99
C LEU A 120 -13.62 1.26 -22.69
N ALA A 121 -14.47 0.30 -22.34
CA ALA A 121 -15.18 0.30 -21.07
C ALA A 121 -14.22 0.18 -19.86
N LEU A 122 -13.19 -0.65 -19.97
CA LEU A 122 -12.15 -0.77 -18.96
C LEU A 122 -11.38 0.54 -18.76
N LYS A 123 -11.01 1.18 -19.87
CA LYS A 123 -10.33 2.49 -19.87
C LYS A 123 -11.19 3.58 -19.25
N GLU A 124 -12.48 3.63 -19.55
CA GLU A 124 -13.42 4.58 -18.96
C GLU A 124 -13.50 4.40 -17.44
N ARG A 125 -13.56 3.16 -16.98
CA ARG A 125 -13.64 2.81 -15.55
C ARG A 125 -12.35 3.09 -14.77
N THR A 126 -11.17 2.76 -15.34
CA THR A 126 -9.88 2.82 -14.64
C THR A 126 -9.08 4.08 -14.96
N GLY A 127 -9.36 4.77 -16.05
CA GLY A 127 -8.58 5.91 -16.54
C GLY A 127 -7.24 5.51 -17.17
N HIS A 128 -6.91 4.21 -17.22
CA HIS A 128 -5.61 3.74 -17.72
C HIS A 128 -5.65 3.41 -19.21
N SER A 129 -4.57 3.79 -19.91
CA SER A 129 -4.41 3.54 -21.35
C SER A 129 -3.54 2.32 -21.68
N THR A 130 -2.94 1.73 -20.66
CA THR A 130 -2.14 0.51 -20.76
C THR A 130 -2.88 -0.61 -20.05
N VAL A 131 -3.16 -1.69 -20.76
CA VAL A 131 -3.94 -2.82 -20.28
C VAL A 131 -3.11 -4.09 -20.44
N ALA A 132 -2.93 -4.83 -19.36
CA ALA A 132 -2.28 -6.14 -19.41
C ALA A 132 -3.25 -7.18 -19.98
N VAL A 133 -2.78 -8.01 -20.89
CA VAL A 133 -3.55 -9.14 -21.40
C VAL A 133 -3.07 -10.40 -20.69
N THR A 134 -3.94 -10.98 -19.88
CA THR A 134 -3.64 -12.18 -19.10
C THR A 134 -4.63 -13.30 -19.45
N SER A 135 -4.21 -14.54 -19.25
CA SER A 135 -4.99 -15.73 -19.64
C SER A 135 -6.42 -15.78 -19.08
N ASP A 136 -6.60 -15.21 -17.87
CA ASP A 136 -7.88 -15.21 -17.14
C ASP A 136 -8.46 -13.79 -16.94
N GLY A 137 -7.75 -12.74 -17.38
CA GLY A 137 -8.16 -11.34 -17.22
C GLY A 137 -7.94 -10.80 -15.82
N THR A 138 -7.20 -11.48 -14.96
CA THR A 138 -6.88 -11.05 -13.59
C THR A 138 -5.48 -10.45 -13.48
N ALA A 139 -5.21 -9.76 -12.37
CA ALA A 139 -3.92 -9.15 -12.07
C ALA A 139 -2.77 -10.17 -11.95
N ASN A 140 -3.10 -11.43 -11.60
CA ASN A 140 -2.12 -12.50 -11.38
C ASN A 140 -2.25 -13.62 -12.43
N GLY A 141 -2.97 -13.39 -13.51
CA GLY A 141 -3.06 -14.32 -14.63
C GLY A 141 -1.73 -14.45 -15.38
N LYS A 142 -1.58 -15.52 -16.15
CA LYS A 142 -0.40 -15.69 -17.01
C LYS A 142 -0.38 -14.59 -18.06
N LEU A 143 0.74 -13.88 -18.17
CA LEU A 143 0.90 -12.77 -19.10
C LEU A 143 0.93 -13.29 -20.53
N GLU A 144 0.04 -12.79 -21.40
CA GLU A 144 -0.03 -13.14 -22.82
C GLU A 144 0.30 -11.99 -23.74
N GLY A 145 0.17 -10.74 -23.25
CA GLY A 145 0.47 -9.56 -24.03
C GLY A 145 0.14 -8.26 -23.31
N ILE A 146 0.18 -7.17 -24.07
CA ILE A 146 -0.17 -5.83 -23.61
C ILE A 146 -0.92 -5.08 -24.69
N VAL A 147 -1.87 -4.23 -24.29
CA VAL A 147 -2.55 -3.27 -25.17
C VAL A 147 -2.29 -1.86 -24.67
N THR A 148 -1.95 -0.98 -25.59
CA THR A 148 -1.80 0.46 -25.35
C THR A 148 -2.68 1.25 -26.30
N SER A 149 -2.85 2.54 -26.05
CA SER A 149 -3.63 3.42 -26.96
C SER A 149 -3.07 3.52 -28.39
N ARG A 150 -1.89 3.00 -28.64
CA ARG A 150 -1.26 2.95 -29.99
C ARG A 150 -1.67 1.73 -30.81
N ASP A 151 -2.19 0.68 -30.14
CA ASP A 151 -2.48 -0.60 -30.76
C ASP A 151 -3.89 -0.66 -31.38
N TYR A 152 -4.75 0.31 -31.09
CA TYR A 152 -6.12 0.36 -31.64
C TYR A 152 -6.56 1.77 -32.06
N ARG A 153 -7.50 1.81 -32.98
CA ARG A 153 -8.18 3.04 -33.42
C ARG A 153 -9.69 2.79 -33.54
N PRO A 154 -10.49 3.26 -32.54
CA PRO A 154 -11.93 3.01 -32.50
C PRO A 154 -12.67 3.45 -33.80
N SER A 155 -12.20 4.50 -34.45
CA SER A 155 -12.80 5.00 -35.71
C SER A 155 -12.51 4.13 -36.96
N ARG A 156 -11.64 3.12 -36.84
CA ARG A 156 -11.19 2.28 -37.95
C ARG A 156 -11.26 0.78 -37.69
N MET A 157 -11.65 0.37 -36.49
CA MET A 157 -11.73 -1.02 -36.06
C MET A 157 -13.14 -1.34 -35.62
N SER A 158 -13.57 -2.60 -35.84
CA SER A 158 -14.81 -3.09 -35.27
C SER A 158 -14.75 -3.12 -33.76
N MET A 159 -15.84 -2.77 -33.08
CA MET A 159 -15.97 -2.89 -31.64
C MET A 159 -15.87 -4.35 -31.15
N ASP A 160 -16.19 -5.30 -32.02
CA ASP A 160 -16.10 -6.75 -31.76
C ASP A 160 -14.71 -7.34 -32.06
N ALA A 161 -13.76 -6.53 -32.56
CA ALA A 161 -12.38 -6.97 -32.82
C ALA A 161 -11.78 -7.56 -31.54
N LYS A 162 -11.20 -8.75 -31.66
CA LYS A 162 -10.63 -9.46 -30.49
C LYS A 162 -9.28 -8.85 -30.08
N VAL A 163 -9.06 -8.77 -28.77
CA VAL A 163 -7.83 -8.22 -28.18
C VAL A 163 -6.58 -8.91 -28.74
N ARG A 164 -6.63 -10.23 -28.90
CA ARG A 164 -5.54 -11.02 -29.48
C ARG A 164 -5.09 -10.57 -30.88
N ASP A 165 -5.98 -9.96 -31.65
CA ASP A 165 -5.72 -9.59 -33.04
C ASP A 165 -4.94 -8.27 -33.15
N PHE A 166 -4.94 -7.46 -32.08
CA PHE A 166 -4.27 -6.15 -32.08
C PHE A 166 -3.36 -5.89 -30.89
N MET A 167 -3.32 -6.80 -29.89
CA MET A 167 -2.37 -6.68 -28.76
C MET A 167 -0.92 -6.85 -29.24
N THR A 168 0.02 -6.32 -28.48
CA THR A 168 1.43 -6.74 -28.57
C THR A 168 1.59 -8.04 -27.79
N PRO A 169 1.82 -9.19 -28.46
CA PRO A 169 1.92 -10.47 -27.80
C PRO A 169 3.23 -10.62 -27.03
N ILE A 170 3.28 -11.57 -26.08
CA ILE A 170 4.37 -11.73 -25.12
C ILE A 170 5.73 -11.97 -25.80
N ASP A 171 5.77 -12.66 -26.93
CA ASP A 171 6.99 -12.94 -27.71
C ASP A 171 7.61 -11.68 -28.37
N LYS A 172 6.84 -10.59 -28.48
CA LYS A 172 7.28 -9.31 -29.01
C LYS A 172 7.43 -8.21 -27.98
N MET A 173 7.22 -8.52 -26.71
CA MET A 173 7.32 -7.52 -25.65
C MET A 173 8.51 -7.81 -24.71
N VAL A 174 8.91 -6.79 -23.97
CA VAL A 174 9.91 -6.89 -22.92
C VAL A 174 9.19 -7.01 -21.60
N TYR A 175 9.58 -7.98 -20.81
CA TYR A 175 9.16 -8.16 -19.41
C TYR A 175 10.38 -8.57 -18.57
N ALA A 176 10.26 -8.56 -17.24
CA ALA A 176 11.37 -8.89 -16.35
C ALA A 176 10.92 -9.86 -15.23
N PRO A 177 11.85 -10.62 -14.65
CA PRO A 177 11.55 -11.58 -13.60
C PRO A 177 11.25 -10.92 -12.25
N LYS A 178 10.65 -11.68 -11.33
CA LYS A 178 10.18 -11.26 -10.00
C LYS A 178 11.24 -10.57 -9.14
N ASP A 179 12.51 -10.95 -9.29
CA ASP A 179 13.63 -10.45 -8.48
C ASP A 179 14.22 -9.13 -9.02
N THR A 180 13.65 -8.60 -10.11
CA THR A 180 14.08 -7.33 -10.70
C THR A 180 13.92 -6.18 -9.70
N THR A 181 15.00 -5.44 -9.45
CA THR A 181 14.96 -4.23 -8.64
C THR A 181 14.35 -3.07 -9.43
N LEU A 182 13.87 -2.03 -8.72
CA LEU A 182 13.31 -0.84 -9.38
C LEU A 182 14.36 -0.16 -10.28
N GLN A 183 15.62 -0.13 -9.85
CA GLN A 183 16.72 0.42 -10.66
C GLN A 183 16.90 -0.37 -11.95
N GLN A 184 17.01 -1.69 -11.87
CA GLN A 184 17.11 -2.56 -13.06
C GLN A 184 15.91 -2.42 -14.00
N ALA A 185 14.69 -2.35 -13.43
CA ALA A 185 13.49 -2.14 -14.22
C ALA A 185 13.54 -0.80 -14.98
N ASN A 186 14.02 0.26 -14.34
CA ASN A 186 14.18 1.57 -14.98
C ASN A 186 15.29 1.59 -16.03
N ASP A 187 16.38 0.90 -15.81
CA ASP A 187 17.47 0.77 -16.80
C ASP A 187 16.92 0.08 -18.07
N ILE A 188 16.17 -1.01 -17.90
CA ILE A 188 15.48 -1.72 -19.01
C ILE A 188 14.49 -0.78 -19.73
N ILE A 189 13.65 -0.06 -18.96
CA ILE A 189 12.67 0.89 -19.51
C ILE A 189 13.38 1.97 -20.33
N TRP A 190 14.50 2.48 -19.84
CA TRP A 190 15.28 3.52 -20.50
C TRP A 190 15.96 3.01 -21.79
N GLU A 191 16.70 1.90 -21.69
CA GLU A 191 17.41 1.30 -22.83
C GLU A 191 16.47 0.88 -23.95
N LYS A 192 15.36 0.24 -23.61
CA LYS A 192 14.37 -0.25 -24.58
C LYS A 192 13.33 0.80 -24.97
N LYS A 193 13.42 2.03 -24.43
CA LYS A 193 12.49 3.15 -24.68
C LYS A 193 11.03 2.79 -24.41
N LEU A 194 10.81 2.04 -23.33
CA LEU A 194 9.48 1.60 -22.92
C LEU A 194 8.79 2.67 -22.05
N ASN A 195 7.47 2.59 -21.97
CA ASN A 195 6.68 3.34 -20.98
C ASN A 195 6.31 2.47 -19.78
N THR A 196 6.35 1.15 -19.94
CA THR A 196 5.88 0.17 -19.00
C THR A 196 6.68 -1.11 -19.12
N LEU A 197 7.00 -1.74 -17.99
CA LEU A 197 7.66 -3.03 -17.91
C LEU A 197 6.86 -3.97 -17.00
N PRO A 198 6.25 -5.02 -17.51
CA PRO A 198 5.65 -6.07 -16.69
C PRO A 198 6.72 -6.89 -15.96
N ILE A 199 6.40 -7.26 -14.73
CA ILE A 199 7.20 -8.17 -13.90
C ILE A 199 6.41 -9.46 -13.72
N VAL A 200 7.05 -10.58 -14.02
CA VAL A 200 6.42 -11.91 -13.95
C VAL A 200 7.16 -12.84 -12.99
N ASP A 201 6.44 -13.84 -12.49
CA ASP A 201 7.05 -14.94 -11.74
C ASP A 201 7.64 -16.01 -12.66
N ASP A 202 8.13 -17.11 -12.05
CA ASP A 202 8.78 -18.23 -12.77
C ASP A 202 7.79 -19.00 -13.68
N ASP A 203 6.48 -18.90 -13.41
CA ASP A 203 5.41 -19.52 -14.21
C ASP A 203 4.88 -18.57 -15.31
N GLY A 204 5.44 -17.38 -15.42
CA GLY A 204 5.01 -16.33 -16.35
C GLY A 204 3.73 -15.63 -15.94
N ARG A 205 3.34 -15.69 -14.65
CA ARG A 205 2.20 -14.96 -14.11
C ARG A 205 2.61 -13.54 -13.81
N MET A 206 1.75 -12.60 -14.12
CA MET A 206 2.01 -11.20 -13.84
C MET A 206 1.96 -10.91 -12.35
N LEU A 207 2.96 -10.24 -11.83
CA LEU A 207 3.05 -9.78 -10.44
C LEU A 207 2.82 -8.28 -10.34
N TYR A 208 3.55 -7.52 -11.15
CA TYR A 208 3.55 -6.05 -11.11
C TYR A 208 3.73 -5.45 -12.49
N MET A 209 3.40 -4.16 -12.58
CA MET A 209 3.77 -3.27 -13.68
C MET A 209 4.69 -2.17 -13.14
N VAL A 210 5.78 -1.88 -13.83
CA VAL A 210 6.64 -0.72 -13.56
C VAL A 210 6.43 0.31 -14.64
N PHE A 211 6.11 1.54 -14.26
CA PHE A 211 5.89 2.63 -15.21
C PHE A 211 7.07 3.63 -15.15
N ARG A 212 7.47 4.13 -16.30
CA ARG A 212 8.54 5.12 -16.42
C ARG A 212 8.31 6.37 -15.55
N LYS A 213 7.06 6.81 -15.39
CA LYS A 213 6.69 7.97 -14.58
C LYS A 213 6.90 7.77 -13.08
N ASP A 214 6.84 6.52 -12.60
CA ASP A 214 6.84 6.22 -11.16
C ASP A 214 8.24 6.24 -10.54
N TYR A 215 9.29 6.20 -11.37
CA TYR A 215 10.68 6.30 -10.90
C TYR A 215 11.02 7.66 -10.27
N ALA A 216 10.48 8.74 -10.83
CA ALA A 216 10.70 10.08 -10.29
C ALA A 216 10.05 10.23 -8.91
N THR A 217 8.85 9.66 -8.74
CA THR A 217 8.04 9.74 -7.52
C THR A 217 8.70 9.03 -6.32
N HIS A 218 9.49 7.97 -6.56
CA HIS A 218 10.17 7.23 -5.48
C HIS A 218 11.23 8.06 -4.75
N LYS A 219 11.79 9.08 -5.37
CA LYS A 219 12.78 9.98 -4.75
C LYS A 219 12.17 11.03 -3.82
N GLU A 220 10.85 11.16 -3.80
CA GLU A 220 10.13 12.21 -3.05
C GLU A 220 9.84 11.85 -1.58
N TYR A 221 10.09 10.61 -1.15
CA TYR A 221 9.76 10.13 0.20
C TYR A 221 10.99 9.76 1.04
N PRO A 222 11.80 10.75 1.47
CA PRO A 222 13.03 10.48 2.23
C PRO A 222 12.75 9.95 3.64
N LEU A 223 11.53 10.13 4.15
CA LEU A 223 11.09 9.67 5.47
C LEU A 223 10.32 8.36 5.42
N GLU A 224 10.22 7.70 4.26
CA GLU A 224 9.46 6.45 4.09
C GLU A 224 9.83 5.43 5.18
N LEU A 225 8.80 4.89 5.86
CA LEU A 225 8.97 3.98 6.98
C LEU A 225 8.87 2.53 6.51
N LEU A 226 10.02 1.86 6.52
CA LEU A 226 10.18 0.50 6.01
C LEU A 226 10.72 -0.44 7.08
N ASP A 227 10.32 -1.71 6.99
CA ASP A 227 10.92 -2.80 7.76
C ASP A 227 12.30 -3.22 7.20
N SER A 228 12.96 -4.17 7.86
CA SER A 228 14.27 -4.70 7.45
C SER A 228 14.27 -5.35 6.05
N LYS A 229 13.08 -5.75 5.55
CA LYS A 229 12.88 -6.29 4.20
C LYS A 229 12.44 -5.24 3.19
N LYS A 230 12.51 -3.95 3.56
CA LYS A 230 12.08 -2.80 2.76
C LYS A 230 10.60 -2.84 2.36
N ARG A 231 9.74 -3.30 3.25
CA ARG A 231 8.29 -3.26 3.11
C ARG A 231 7.72 -2.23 4.08
N HIS A 232 6.60 -1.60 3.72
CA HIS A 232 5.93 -0.64 4.59
C HIS A 232 5.60 -1.25 5.96
N ILE A 233 5.81 -0.47 7.01
CA ILE A 233 5.33 -0.81 8.35
C ILE A 233 3.84 -0.51 8.44
N VAL A 234 3.06 -1.47 8.95
CA VAL A 234 1.61 -1.36 9.08
C VAL A 234 1.14 -1.99 10.39
N GLY A 235 0.22 -1.30 11.04
CA GLY A 235 -0.52 -1.82 12.19
C GLY A 235 -1.90 -2.34 11.79
N ALA A 236 -2.52 -3.07 12.72
CA ALA A 236 -3.89 -3.55 12.60
C ALA A 236 -4.63 -3.45 13.94
N GLY A 237 -5.92 -3.12 13.88
CA GLY A 237 -6.80 -3.06 15.03
C GLY A 237 -7.40 -4.42 15.33
N ILE A 238 -7.32 -4.85 16.56
CA ILE A 238 -7.97 -6.09 17.03
C ILE A 238 -8.97 -5.77 18.14
N ASN A 239 -9.97 -6.61 18.28
CA ASN A 239 -10.92 -6.55 19.38
C ASN A 239 -10.70 -7.72 20.36
N THR A 240 -11.45 -7.72 21.45
CA THR A 240 -11.35 -8.74 22.51
C THR A 240 -12.19 -10.00 22.26
N ARG A 241 -12.85 -10.13 21.10
CA ARG A 241 -13.80 -11.22 20.83
C ARG A 241 -13.23 -12.29 19.90
N ASP A 242 -12.68 -11.88 18.75
CA ASP A 242 -12.21 -12.78 17.69
C ASP A 242 -10.68 -12.83 17.56
N TYR A 243 -9.96 -12.31 18.56
CA TYR A 243 -8.50 -12.24 18.56
C TYR A 243 -7.81 -13.60 18.32
N ALA A 244 -8.42 -14.69 18.77
CA ALA A 244 -7.84 -16.02 18.62
C ALA A 244 -7.70 -16.47 17.15
N GLU A 245 -8.58 -15.99 16.28
CA GLU A 245 -8.55 -16.22 14.83
C GLU A 245 -7.86 -15.08 14.11
N ARG A 246 -8.15 -13.85 14.47
CA ARG A 246 -7.68 -12.63 13.81
C ARG A 246 -6.17 -12.44 13.94
N VAL A 247 -5.62 -12.62 15.15
CA VAL A 247 -4.18 -12.39 15.38
C VAL A 247 -3.29 -13.31 14.53
N PRO A 248 -3.51 -14.64 14.49
CA PRO A 248 -2.75 -15.51 13.59
C PRO A 248 -2.84 -15.09 12.11
N ALA A 249 -4.04 -14.78 11.62
CA ALA A 249 -4.23 -14.35 10.23
C ALA A 249 -3.49 -13.04 9.90
N LEU A 250 -3.48 -12.08 10.82
CA LEU A 250 -2.73 -10.83 10.67
C LEU A 250 -1.21 -11.03 10.72
N ILE A 251 -0.73 -11.93 11.58
CA ILE A 251 0.69 -12.30 11.64
C ILE A 251 1.13 -12.95 10.32
N ASP A 252 0.34 -13.88 9.78
CA ASP A 252 0.61 -14.53 8.50
C ASP A 252 0.61 -13.52 7.33
N ALA A 253 -0.25 -12.50 7.41
CA ALA A 253 -0.26 -11.37 6.48
C ALA A 253 0.93 -10.42 6.63
N GLY A 254 1.69 -10.53 7.74
CA GLY A 254 2.92 -9.79 8.00
C GLY A 254 2.71 -8.46 8.72
N VAL A 255 1.67 -8.32 9.55
CA VAL A 255 1.47 -7.13 10.39
C VAL A 255 2.68 -6.87 11.30
N ASP A 256 3.03 -5.61 11.52
CA ASP A 256 4.18 -5.22 12.34
C ASP A 256 3.79 -4.90 13.78
N VAL A 257 2.56 -4.39 13.98
CA VAL A 257 2.07 -3.98 15.30
C VAL A 257 0.57 -4.17 15.40
N LEU A 258 0.09 -4.62 16.54
CA LEU A 258 -1.33 -4.76 16.84
C LEU A 258 -1.76 -3.71 17.86
N CYS A 259 -2.96 -3.19 17.70
CA CYS A 259 -3.58 -2.30 18.67
C CYS A 259 -4.94 -2.88 19.08
N ILE A 260 -5.13 -3.08 20.40
CA ILE A 260 -6.42 -3.50 20.93
C ILE A 260 -7.36 -2.28 20.88
N ASP A 261 -8.34 -2.34 19.99
CA ASP A 261 -9.35 -1.30 19.80
C ASP A 261 -10.67 -1.77 20.44
N SER A 262 -10.97 -1.25 21.60
CA SER A 262 -12.14 -1.62 22.41
C SER A 262 -12.79 -0.37 22.99
N SER A 263 -14.12 -0.35 23.06
CA SER A 263 -14.90 0.74 23.70
C SER A 263 -14.55 0.91 25.18
N GLU A 264 -14.07 -0.17 25.82
CA GLU A 264 -13.72 -0.20 27.25
C GLU A 264 -12.35 -0.82 27.46
N GLY A 265 -11.33 0.01 27.63
CA GLY A 265 -9.95 -0.42 27.85
C GLY A 265 -9.69 -1.03 29.25
N TYR A 266 -10.58 -0.80 30.20
CA TYR A 266 -10.43 -1.29 31.58
C TYR A 266 -11.43 -2.42 31.86
N SER A 267 -11.29 -3.53 31.18
CA SER A 267 -12.15 -4.70 31.31
C SER A 267 -11.33 -5.99 31.48
N ALA A 268 -11.97 -7.04 32.04
CA ALA A 268 -11.35 -8.35 32.19
C ALA A 268 -11.05 -9.02 30.84
N TRP A 269 -11.80 -8.67 29.80
CA TRP A 269 -11.61 -9.22 28.43
C TRP A 269 -10.39 -8.66 27.72
N GLN A 270 -9.87 -7.51 28.17
CA GLN A 270 -8.68 -6.92 27.59
C GLN A 270 -7.38 -7.44 28.22
N LYS A 271 -7.46 -8.07 29.39
CA LYS A 271 -6.33 -8.70 30.07
C LYS A 271 -6.08 -10.11 29.57
#